data_f7db565c4976a4a236022e8e6bed0529
#
_entry.id   f7db565c4976a4a236022e8e6bed0529
#
_cell.length_a   1.000
_cell.length_b   1.000
_cell.length_c   1.000
_cell.angle_alpha   90.00
_cell.angle_beta   90.00
_cell.angle_gamma   90.00
#
_symmetry.space_group_name_H-M   'P 1'
#
loop_
_entity.id
_entity.type
_entity.pdbx_description
1 polymer ?
#
loop_
_entity_poly.entity_id
_entity_poly.type
_entity_poly.pdbx_seq_one_letter_code
_entity_poly.pdbx_strand_id
1 'polypeptide(L)'
;MNLLASLAMIAAFSVAPVPRAMAADFYAGKTINFIAGTDTGGGFSIYARLIAKHLGRFISGNPTIVVKNMPGAGGSTAATYLYRAAPKDGTTILSVSPNAILGKLLDETQSQYDPTRFLYLAGAEHGTRLCMTFQHSKIRTYEDALAQKAIIGATSAGSPTREYAAWHKHATAAKFEIVSGYKGPPDLFIAMERGEIDGVCGLDWSALKSQQPEWLRQRKLNLLVQDSIESQPELAALGVPTPWRYIADDIDREAVALMVSFQQAFGKAYLAPPGVPAEQIKTLRNAFAGVLRDPELLADAEKLRIEIAAQSGEEIQRVVEAAYAAPRNVVERLKKIVEP
;
A
#
# COMPACT_ATOMS: atom_id res chain seq x y z
N MET A 1 71.00 -26.98 -50.51
CA MET A 1 70.28 -27.62 -49.39
C MET A 1 70.15 -26.55 -48.36
N ASN A 2 69.07 -25.73 -48.49
CA ASN A 2 68.85 -24.58 -47.63
C ASN A 2 67.61 -24.86 -46.73
N LEU A 3 67.81 -24.94 -45.43
CA LEU A 3 66.74 -24.97 -44.44
C LEU A 3 66.34 -23.51 -44.09
N LEU A 4 65.13 -23.12 -44.39
CA LEU A 4 64.49 -21.89 -43.92
C LEU A 4 63.80 -22.19 -42.60
N ALA A 5 64.27 -21.56 -41.52
CA ALA A 5 63.60 -21.59 -40.21
C ALA A 5 62.58 -20.44 -40.12
N SER A 6 61.27 -20.77 -40.05
CA SER A 6 60.18 -19.79 -39.83
C SER A 6 60.00 -19.53 -38.33
N LEU A 7 60.30 -18.31 -37.91
CA LEU A 7 60.02 -17.84 -36.56
C LEU A 7 58.54 -17.41 -36.47
N ALA A 8 57.68 -18.14 -35.72
CA ALA A 8 56.28 -17.74 -35.39
C ALA A 8 56.31 -16.82 -34.18
N MET A 9 55.97 -15.57 -34.41
CA MET A 9 55.78 -14.54 -33.34
C MET A 9 54.41 -14.66 -32.72
N ILE A 10 54.33 -15.19 -31.50
CA ILE A 10 53.09 -15.25 -30.73
C ILE A 10 52.85 -13.88 -30.06
N ALA A 11 51.90 -13.13 -30.57
CA ALA A 11 51.43 -11.89 -29.93
C ALA A 11 50.54 -12.25 -28.75
N ALA A 12 51.04 -12.05 -27.52
CA ALA A 12 50.24 -12.15 -26.29
C ALA A 12 49.33 -10.93 -26.18
N PHE A 13 48.04 -11.11 -26.40
CA PHE A 13 47.02 -10.11 -26.10
C PHE A 13 46.84 -10.06 -24.57
N SER A 14 47.38 -9.03 -23.92
CA SER A 14 47.07 -8.71 -22.53
C SER A 14 45.65 -8.14 -22.44
N VAL A 15 44.69 -8.95 -22.00
CA VAL A 15 43.36 -8.47 -21.61
C VAL A 15 43.53 -7.73 -20.30
N ALA A 16 43.51 -6.38 -20.35
CA ALA A 16 43.47 -5.55 -19.16
C ALA A 16 42.15 -5.79 -18.44
N PRO A 17 42.14 -5.96 -17.09
CA PRO A 17 40.91 -6.08 -16.34
C PRO A 17 40.17 -4.76 -16.42
N VAL A 18 38.95 -4.76 -16.97
CA VAL A 18 38.06 -3.63 -16.95
C VAL A 18 37.71 -3.37 -15.47
N PRO A 19 37.96 -2.18 -14.93
CA PRO A 19 37.64 -1.92 -13.52
C PRO A 19 36.12 -1.98 -13.28
N ARG A 20 35.72 -2.92 -12.45
CA ARG A 20 34.33 -3.16 -12.00
C ARG A 20 33.83 -2.10 -10.98
N ALA A 21 34.41 -0.90 -11.05
CA ALA A 21 34.31 0.12 -10.01
C ALA A 21 33.25 1.22 -10.25
N MET A 22 32.25 1.04 -11.15
CA MET A 22 31.38 2.16 -11.51
C MET A 22 29.93 2.11 -10.99
N ALA A 23 29.49 1.03 -10.33
CA ALA A 23 28.12 0.98 -9.78
C ALA A 23 28.04 1.47 -8.33
N ALA A 24 29.16 1.55 -7.60
CA ALA A 24 29.17 1.85 -6.16
C ALA A 24 28.95 3.33 -5.81
N ASP A 25 29.15 4.26 -6.73
CA ASP A 25 29.22 5.71 -6.40
C ASP A 25 28.08 6.56 -6.96
N PHE A 26 27.06 5.96 -7.60
CA PHE A 26 25.99 6.78 -8.21
C PHE A 26 25.29 7.68 -7.21
N TYR A 27 25.03 7.21 -6.00
CA TYR A 27 24.31 7.96 -4.98
C TYR A 27 25.20 8.81 -4.07
N ALA A 28 26.54 8.74 -4.19
CA ALA A 28 27.46 9.54 -3.40
C ALA A 28 27.21 11.05 -3.61
N GLY A 29 26.97 11.78 -2.52
CA GLY A 29 26.69 13.22 -2.56
C GLY A 29 25.30 13.59 -3.14
N LYS A 30 24.47 12.62 -3.51
CA LYS A 30 23.11 12.89 -4.02
C LYS A 30 22.07 13.00 -2.91
N THR A 31 20.96 13.64 -3.27
CA THR A 31 19.74 13.69 -2.46
C THR A 31 18.65 12.87 -3.15
N ILE A 32 18.02 11.96 -2.42
CA ILE A 32 16.81 11.26 -2.84
C ILE A 32 15.60 12.02 -2.31
N ASN A 33 14.70 12.44 -3.21
CA ASN A 33 13.42 13.01 -2.85
C ASN A 33 12.41 11.88 -2.58
N PHE A 34 12.00 11.74 -1.33
CA PHE A 34 10.99 10.78 -0.94
C PHE A 34 9.65 11.52 -0.81
N ILE A 35 8.78 11.36 -1.81
CA ILE A 35 7.50 12.05 -1.89
C ILE A 35 6.44 11.21 -1.17
N ALA A 36 5.69 11.85 -0.26
CA ALA A 36 4.47 11.28 0.32
C ALA A 36 3.26 11.97 -0.32
N GLY A 37 2.39 11.19 -0.98
CA GLY A 37 1.19 11.67 -1.66
C GLY A 37 0.04 12.09 -0.73
N THR A 38 0.36 12.46 0.51
CA THR A 38 -0.59 12.86 1.56
C THR A 38 -0.05 14.06 2.34
N ASP A 39 -0.90 14.64 3.18
CA ASP A 39 -0.50 15.67 4.14
C ASP A 39 0.49 15.15 5.19
N THR A 40 1.17 16.07 5.88
CA THR A 40 2.27 15.76 6.81
C THR A 40 1.87 14.81 7.95
N GLY A 41 0.63 14.87 8.43
CA GLY A 41 0.09 13.98 9.48
C GLY A 41 -0.49 12.66 8.95
N GLY A 42 -0.53 12.46 7.64
CA GLY A 42 -1.08 11.23 7.05
C GLY A 42 -0.16 10.02 7.23
N GLY A 43 -0.74 8.82 7.33
CA GLY A 43 0.01 7.58 7.56
C GLY A 43 1.13 7.34 6.55
N PHE A 44 0.93 7.63 5.26
CA PHE A 44 1.98 7.53 4.24
C PHE A 44 3.17 8.48 4.52
N SER A 45 2.91 9.69 5.04
CA SER A 45 3.97 10.63 5.41
C SER A 45 4.75 10.17 6.65
N ILE A 46 4.07 9.59 7.64
CA ILE A 46 4.69 9.07 8.87
C ILE A 46 5.63 7.91 8.50
N TYR A 47 5.16 6.92 7.73
CA TYR A 47 6.00 5.82 7.26
C TYR A 47 7.17 6.29 6.39
N ALA A 48 6.95 7.22 5.46
CA ALA A 48 8.01 7.77 4.63
C ALA A 48 9.11 8.43 5.47
N ARG A 49 8.76 9.19 6.53
CA ARG A 49 9.73 9.82 7.44
C ARG A 49 10.49 8.80 8.27
N LEU A 50 9.80 7.80 8.80
CA LEU A 50 10.44 6.71 9.53
C LEU A 50 11.48 6.01 8.67
N ILE A 51 11.09 5.57 7.47
CA ILE A 51 11.98 4.87 6.54
C ILE A 51 13.12 5.78 6.07
N ALA A 52 12.84 7.04 5.72
CA ALA A 52 13.85 7.99 5.26
C ALA A 52 14.97 8.21 6.27
N LYS A 53 14.67 8.17 7.58
CA LYS A 53 15.66 8.30 8.66
C LYS A 53 16.73 7.20 8.59
N HIS A 54 16.37 6.01 8.13
CA HIS A 54 17.25 4.83 8.13
C HIS A 54 17.74 4.41 6.75
N LEU A 55 16.98 4.70 5.67
CA LEU A 55 17.19 4.16 4.33
C LEU A 55 18.57 4.51 3.74
N GLY A 56 19.06 5.73 3.97
CA GLY A 56 20.31 6.21 3.37
C GLY A 56 21.50 5.29 3.63
N ARG A 57 21.62 4.74 4.83
CA ARG A 57 22.72 3.84 5.22
C ARG A 57 22.71 2.47 4.52
N PHE A 58 21.59 2.10 3.88
CA PHE A 58 21.44 0.88 3.09
C PHE A 58 21.72 1.10 1.59
N ILE A 59 21.99 2.35 1.19
CA ILE A 59 22.30 2.70 -0.20
C ILE A 59 23.78 3.06 -0.27
N SER A 60 24.53 2.41 -1.20
CA SER A 60 25.93 2.76 -1.43
C SER A 60 26.06 4.24 -1.77
N GLY A 61 27.06 4.91 -1.16
CA GLY A 61 27.21 6.37 -1.26
C GLY A 61 26.42 7.16 -0.21
N ASN A 62 25.61 6.50 0.64
CA ASN A 62 24.88 7.07 1.77
C ASN A 62 24.18 8.42 1.43
N PRO A 63 23.26 8.45 0.46
CA PRO A 63 22.60 9.68 0.02
C PRO A 63 21.74 10.29 1.13
N THR A 64 21.57 11.60 1.07
CA THR A 64 20.60 12.30 1.91
C THR A 64 19.18 11.98 1.43
N ILE A 65 18.29 11.57 2.34
CA ILE A 65 16.88 11.33 2.01
C ILE A 65 16.02 12.49 2.53
N VAL A 66 15.32 13.18 1.63
CA VAL A 66 14.45 14.32 1.97
C VAL A 66 12.99 13.97 1.70
N VAL A 67 12.16 13.96 2.75
CA VAL A 67 10.72 13.72 2.61
C VAL A 67 9.98 15.00 2.26
N LYS A 68 9.20 14.95 1.19
CA LYS A 68 8.32 16.04 0.73
C LYS A 68 6.88 15.55 0.68
N ASN A 69 5.95 16.35 1.15
CA ASN A 69 4.52 16.06 1.01
C ASN A 69 3.96 16.68 -0.27
N MET A 70 3.18 15.92 -1.02
CA MET A 70 2.50 16.36 -2.23
C MET A 70 1.06 15.82 -2.21
N PRO A 71 0.18 16.41 -1.37
CA PRO A 71 -1.21 16.00 -1.29
C PRO A 71 -2.00 16.41 -2.54
N GLY A 72 -3.17 15.84 -2.72
CA GLY A 72 -4.13 16.20 -3.76
C GLY A 72 -4.72 15.00 -4.49
N ALA A 73 -6.01 15.06 -4.79
CA ALA A 73 -6.78 14.07 -5.55
C ALA A 73 -6.51 12.62 -5.10
N GLY A 74 -6.54 12.34 -3.77
CA GLY A 74 -6.30 11.00 -3.24
C GLY A 74 -4.89 10.45 -3.49
N GLY A 75 -3.91 11.31 -3.82
CA GLY A 75 -2.53 10.93 -4.17
C GLY A 75 -2.24 10.95 -5.67
N SER A 76 -3.26 11.13 -6.53
CA SER A 76 -3.09 11.15 -8.00
C SER A 76 -2.22 12.32 -8.48
N THR A 77 -2.20 13.46 -7.76
CA THR A 77 -1.29 14.58 -8.05
C THR A 77 0.18 14.12 -7.95
N ALA A 78 0.55 13.45 -6.87
CA ALA A 78 1.91 12.94 -6.68
C ALA A 78 2.27 11.82 -7.67
N ALA A 79 1.32 10.93 -7.98
CA ALA A 79 1.51 9.87 -8.98
C ALA A 79 1.70 10.45 -10.39
N THR A 80 0.94 11.49 -10.76
CA THR A 80 1.11 12.21 -12.04
C THR A 80 2.49 12.87 -12.11
N TYR A 81 2.93 13.54 -11.05
CA TYR A 81 4.26 14.12 -10.98
C TYR A 81 5.34 13.05 -11.14
N LEU A 82 5.25 11.94 -10.40
CA LEU A 82 6.22 10.83 -10.51
C LEU A 82 6.32 10.31 -11.94
N TYR A 83 5.18 10.11 -12.61
CA TYR A 83 5.14 9.54 -13.94
C TYR A 83 5.70 10.48 -15.01
N ARG A 84 5.34 11.76 -14.96
CA ARG A 84 5.56 12.74 -16.04
C ARG A 84 6.79 13.62 -15.86
N ALA A 85 7.08 14.02 -14.61
CA ALA A 85 8.01 15.11 -14.33
C ALA A 85 9.20 14.72 -13.43
N ALA A 86 9.11 13.63 -12.68
CA ALA A 86 10.20 13.21 -11.78
C ALA A 86 11.44 12.78 -12.57
N PRO A 87 12.66 13.05 -12.06
CA PRO A 87 13.89 12.49 -12.60
C PRO A 87 13.82 10.96 -12.68
N LYS A 88 14.27 10.40 -13.82
CA LYS A 88 14.26 8.95 -14.09
C LYS A 88 15.63 8.31 -13.82
N ASP A 89 16.29 8.77 -12.78
CA ASP A 89 17.66 8.35 -12.42
C ASP A 89 17.75 7.60 -11.09
N GLY A 90 16.61 7.34 -10.44
CA GLY A 90 16.55 6.68 -9.13
C GLY A 90 16.62 7.63 -7.94
N THR A 91 16.63 8.95 -8.14
CA THR A 91 16.65 9.94 -7.06
C THR A 91 15.27 10.40 -6.59
N THR A 92 14.20 9.75 -7.07
CA THR A 92 12.82 10.06 -6.63
C THR A 92 12.08 8.78 -6.27
N ILE A 93 11.49 8.77 -5.07
CA ILE A 93 10.65 7.70 -4.54
C ILE A 93 9.30 8.31 -4.18
N LEU A 94 8.21 7.57 -4.43
CA LEU A 94 6.86 7.97 -4.06
C LEU A 94 6.24 6.94 -3.12
N SER A 95 5.54 7.42 -2.10
CA SER A 95 4.57 6.66 -1.32
C SER A 95 3.19 7.27 -1.51
N VAL A 96 2.22 6.47 -1.93
CA VAL A 96 0.90 6.95 -2.34
C VAL A 96 -0.21 5.98 -1.92
N SER A 97 -1.42 6.52 -1.78
CA SER A 97 -2.61 5.71 -1.49
C SER A 97 -2.88 4.66 -2.60
N PRO A 98 -3.33 3.45 -2.23
CA PRO A 98 -3.77 2.44 -3.20
C PRO A 98 -4.80 2.99 -4.20
N ASN A 99 -5.69 3.88 -3.77
CA ASN A 99 -6.71 4.48 -4.62
C ASN A 99 -6.12 5.29 -5.79
N ALA A 100 -4.95 5.92 -5.61
CA ALA A 100 -4.27 6.59 -6.72
C ALA A 100 -3.86 5.61 -7.83
N ILE A 101 -3.57 4.36 -7.47
CA ILE A 101 -3.16 3.33 -8.42
C ILE A 101 -4.38 2.57 -8.98
N LEU A 102 -5.32 2.17 -8.11
CA LEU A 102 -6.53 1.45 -8.51
C LEU A 102 -7.55 2.36 -9.24
N GLY A 103 -7.54 3.66 -8.94
CA GLY A 103 -8.52 4.62 -9.46
C GLY A 103 -8.63 4.63 -11.00
N LYS A 104 -7.52 4.41 -11.72
CA LYS A 104 -7.56 4.30 -13.18
C LYS A 104 -8.30 3.05 -13.67
N LEU A 105 -8.26 1.95 -12.92
CA LEU A 105 -9.00 0.74 -13.25
C LEU A 105 -10.51 0.97 -13.10
N LEU A 106 -10.89 1.75 -12.10
CA LEU A 106 -12.29 2.09 -11.82
C LEU A 106 -12.81 3.22 -12.71
N ASP A 107 -11.97 4.20 -13.05
CA ASP A 107 -12.31 5.32 -13.93
C ASP A 107 -11.11 5.71 -14.80
N GLU A 108 -11.12 5.28 -16.04
CA GLU A 108 -10.03 5.50 -17.00
C GLU A 108 -9.81 6.97 -17.32
N THR A 109 -10.81 7.84 -17.09
CA THR A 109 -10.75 9.27 -17.43
C THR A 109 -9.95 10.08 -16.43
N GLN A 110 -9.79 9.61 -15.21
CA GLN A 110 -9.22 10.37 -14.10
C GLN A 110 -7.70 10.39 -14.02
N SER A 111 -6.97 9.45 -14.66
CA SER A 111 -5.52 9.39 -14.47
C SER A 111 -4.70 9.72 -15.70
N GLN A 112 -3.68 10.56 -15.48
CA GLN A 112 -2.72 10.97 -16.51
C GLN A 112 -1.44 10.12 -16.51
N TYR A 113 -1.46 8.95 -15.91
CA TYR A 113 -0.35 8.01 -15.78
C TYR A 113 -0.83 6.57 -15.99
N ASP A 114 0.10 5.68 -16.29
CA ASP A 114 -0.14 4.24 -16.38
C ASP A 114 0.47 3.55 -15.15
N PRO A 115 -0.36 3.05 -14.21
CA PRO A 115 0.14 2.41 -13.00
C PRO A 115 0.96 1.15 -13.24
N THR A 116 0.74 0.44 -14.34
CA THR A 116 1.49 -0.79 -14.68
C THR A 116 2.94 -0.50 -15.07
N ARG A 117 3.26 0.75 -15.40
CA ARG A 117 4.60 1.19 -15.81
C ARG A 117 5.45 1.74 -14.68
N PHE A 118 4.89 1.97 -13.50
CA PHE A 118 5.71 2.31 -12.33
C PHE A 118 6.63 1.15 -11.94
N LEU A 119 7.75 1.47 -11.32
CA LEU A 119 8.70 0.49 -10.82
C LEU A 119 8.49 0.37 -9.31
N TYR A 120 7.86 -0.71 -8.88
CA TYR A 120 7.56 -0.95 -7.48
C TYR A 120 8.81 -1.41 -6.74
N LEU A 121 9.11 -0.77 -5.61
CA LEU A 121 10.35 -0.95 -4.86
C LEU A 121 10.15 -1.88 -3.66
N ALA A 122 9.14 -1.60 -2.84
CA ALA A 122 8.81 -2.35 -1.64
C ALA A 122 7.43 -1.94 -1.09
N GLY A 123 6.92 -2.71 -0.14
CA GLY A 123 5.85 -2.34 0.78
C GLY A 123 6.30 -2.48 2.22
N ALA A 124 5.82 -1.63 3.11
CA ALA A 124 6.16 -1.68 4.54
C ALA A 124 5.02 -2.18 5.44
N GLU A 125 3.84 -2.41 4.90
CA GLU A 125 2.68 -2.85 5.67
C GLU A 125 1.73 -3.67 4.79
N HIS A 126 1.10 -4.68 5.38
CA HIS A 126 -0.06 -5.38 4.83
C HIS A 126 -1.33 -4.71 5.33
N GLY A 127 -2.00 -3.95 4.48
CA GLY A 127 -3.18 -3.16 4.85
C GLY A 127 -4.42 -4.02 5.10
N THR A 128 -4.54 -4.64 6.27
CA THR A 128 -5.77 -5.33 6.66
C THR A 128 -6.81 -4.31 7.14
N ARG A 129 -7.98 -4.32 6.53
CA ARG A 129 -9.08 -3.45 6.92
C ARG A 129 -10.13 -4.20 7.72
N LEU A 130 -10.96 -3.45 8.43
CA LEU A 130 -11.98 -3.98 9.32
C LEU A 130 -13.32 -3.31 9.08
N CYS A 131 -14.41 -4.08 9.27
CA CYS A 131 -15.68 -3.54 9.70
C CYS A 131 -15.84 -3.77 11.20
N MET A 132 -16.26 -2.75 11.91
CA MET A 132 -16.44 -2.78 13.35
C MET A 132 -17.59 -1.89 13.82
N THR A 133 -18.16 -2.20 14.97
CA THR A 133 -19.13 -1.36 15.66
C THR A 133 -18.67 -1.00 17.05
N PHE A 134 -19.27 0.02 17.65
CA PHE A 134 -18.97 0.39 19.02
C PHE A 134 -19.75 -0.49 20.03
N GLN A 135 -19.24 -0.62 21.24
CA GLN A 135 -19.73 -1.55 22.27
C GLN A 135 -21.24 -1.44 22.59
N HIS A 136 -21.84 -0.26 22.41
CA HIS A 136 -23.25 -0.04 22.67
C HIS A 136 -24.16 -0.45 21.50
N SER A 137 -23.60 -0.71 20.34
CA SER A 137 -24.38 -1.20 19.19
C SER A 137 -24.95 -2.59 19.45
N LYS A 138 -26.14 -2.84 18.91
CA LYS A 138 -26.77 -4.16 18.90
C LYS A 138 -26.11 -5.13 17.90
N ILE A 139 -25.32 -4.59 16.98
CA ILE A 139 -24.58 -5.35 15.97
C ILE A 139 -23.23 -5.72 16.56
N ARG A 140 -23.08 -6.95 17.01
CA ARG A 140 -21.87 -7.45 17.68
C ARG A 140 -21.09 -8.44 16.86
N THR A 141 -21.73 -9.08 15.89
CA THR A 141 -21.16 -10.05 14.97
C THR A 141 -21.49 -9.65 13.54
N TYR A 142 -20.84 -10.25 12.57
CA TYR A 142 -21.17 -10.01 11.17
C TYR A 142 -22.54 -10.58 10.81
N GLU A 143 -22.93 -11.69 11.44
CA GLU A 143 -24.26 -12.29 11.31
C GLU A 143 -25.37 -11.34 11.78
N ASP A 144 -25.13 -10.56 12.82
CA ASP A 144 -26.07 -9.50 13.24
C ASP A 144 -26.23 -8.45 12.14
N ALA A 145 -25.14 -8.07 11.46
CA ALA A 145 -25.16 -7.11 10.35
C ALA A 145 -25.92 -7.63 9.11
N LEU A 146 -25.96 -8.95 8.91
CA LEU A 146 -26.79 -9.57 7.88
C LEU A 146 -28.27 -9.60 8.29
N ALA A 147 -28.57 -9.73 9.56
CA ALA A 147 -29.92 -9.85 10.09
C ALA A 147 -30.61 -8.49 10.36
N GLN A 148 -29.87 -7.51 10.85
CA GLN A 148 -30.38 -6.25 11.37
C GLN A 148 -29.69 -5.04 10.71
N LYS A 149 -30.41 -3.93 10.65
CA LYS A 149 -29.88 -2.64 10.15
C LYS A 149 -28.79 -2.10 11.09
N ALA A 150 -27.66 -1.68 10.48
CA ALA A 150 -26.58 -0.96 11.13
C ALA A 150 -26.31 0.36 10.42
N ILE A 151 -26.12 1.43 11.19
CA ILE A 151 -25.72 2.75 10.67
C ILE A 151 -24.19 2.79 10.61
N ILE A 152 -23.63 2.82 9.39
CA ILE A 152 -22.19 2.80 9.15
C ILE A 152 -21.73 4.17 8.67
N GLY A 153 -20.86 4.80 9.45
CA GLY A 153 -20.26 6.09 9.08
C GLY A 153 -19.20 5.96 8.01
N ALA A 154 -19.15 6.92 7.09
CA ALA A 154 -18.18 6.99 6.03
C ALA A 154 -17.72 8.42 5.75
N THR A 155 -16.53 8.57 5.18
CA THR A 155 -16.03 9.87 4.72
C THR A 155 -16.57 10.20 3.32
N SER A 156 -15.75 10.66 2.40
CA SER A 156 -16.15 11.03 1.04
C SER A 156 -16.29 9.82 0.11
N ALA A 157 -16.90 10.02 -1.04
CA ALA A 157 -16.86 9.09 -2.17
C ALA A 157 -15.40 8.77 -2.54
N GLY A 158 -15.12 7.53 -2.93
CA GLY A 158 -13.77 7.04 -3.24
C GLY A 158 -12.88 6.83 -2.01
N SER A 159 -13.41 7.00 -0.79
CA SER A 159 -12.65 6.69 0.42
C SER A 159 -12.84 5.23 0.84
N PRO A 160 -11.82 4.62 1.46
CA PRO A 160 -11.94 3.25 1.96
C PRO A 160 -13.14 3.04 2.90
N THR A 161 -13.43 4.01 3.77
CA THR A 161 -14.56 3.88 4.71
C THR A 161 -15.91 3.75 4.00
N ARG A 162 -16.06 4.36 2.84
CA ARG A 162 -17.29 4.27 2.05
C ARG A 162 -17.29 3.05 1.13
N GLU A 163 -16.21 2.82 0.39
CA GLU A 163 -16.11 1.70 -0.55
C GLU A 163 -16.25 0.34 0.15
N TYR A 164 -15.64 0.18 1.33
CA TYR A 164 -15.77 -1.06 2.10
C TYR A 164 -17.17 -1.25 2.65
N ALA A 165 -17.81 -0.21 3.18
CA ALA A 165 -19.21 -0.30 3.60
C ALA A 165 -20.14 -0.64 2.42
N ALA A 166 -19.90 -0.06 1.24
CA ALA A 166 -20.70 -0.31 0.04
C ALA A 166 -20.57 -1.74 -0.46
N TRP A 167 -19.35 -2.27 -0.65
CA TRP A 167 -19.23 -3.64 -1.15
C TRP A 167 -19.75 -4.68 -0.13
N HIS A 168 -19.62 -4.46 1.18
CA HIS A 168 -20.26 -5.34 2.17
C HIS A 168 -21.79 -5.35 2.00
N LYS A 169 -22.38 -4.17 1.82
CA LYS A 169 -23.82 -4.06 1.56
C LYS A 169 -24.23 -4.79 0.28
N HIS A 170 -23.47 -4.69 -0.79
CA HIS A 170 -23.85 -5.19 -2.12
C HIS A 170 -23.43 -6.63 -2.38
N ALA A 171 -22.27 -7.08 -1.89
CA ALA A 171 -21.75 -8.41 -2.14
C ALA A 171 -22.09 -9.44 -1.06
N THR A 172 -22.36 -9.00 0.18
CA THR A 172 -22.74 -9.92 1.27
C THR A 172 -24.18 -9.74 1.75
N ALA A 173 -24.91 -8.77 1.21
CA ALA A 173 -26.26 -8.36 1.66
C ALA A 173 -26.29 -7.86 3.13
N ALA A 174 -25.19 -7.33 3.66
CA ALA A 174 -25.18 -6.68 4.96
C ALA A 174 -26.16 -5.49 4.97
N LYS A 175 -26.98 -5.39 6.01
CA LYS A 175 -28.04 -4.38 6.11
C LYS A 175 -27.48 -3.03 6.57
N PHE A 176 -26.45 -2.54 5.87
CA PHE A 176 -25.79 -1.28 6.16
C PHE A 176 -26.56 -0.09 5.57
N GLU A 177 -26.82 0.89 6.43
CA GLU A 177 -27.18 2.25 6.04
C GLU A 177 -25.93 3.11 6.15
N ILE A 178 -25.44 3.62 5.02
CA ILE A 178 -24.17 4.34 4.95
C ILE A 178 -24.43 5.83 5.09
N VAL A 179 -23.89 6.45 6.14
CA VAL A 179 -23.96 7.89 6.39
C VAL A 179 -22.60 8.50 6.06
N SER A 180 -22.52 9.20 4.93
CA SER A 180 -21.29 9.84 4.43
C SER A 180 -21.20 11.31 4.82
N GLY A 181 -19.97 11.88 4.78
CA GLY A 181 -19.75 13.31 5.00
C GLY A 181 -18.85 13.62 6.21
N TYR A 182 -18.38 12.62 6.92
CA TYR A 182 -17.38 12.81 7.96
C TYR A 182 -16.04 13.20 7.33
N LYS A 183 -15.29 14.11 7.97
CA LYS A 183 -14.04 14.64 7.42
C LYS A 183 -12.89 13.63 7.46
N GLY A 184 -12.92 12.71 8.44
CA GLY A 184 -11.87 11.70 8.61
C GLY A 184 -12.16 10.76 9.78
N PRO A 185 -11.25 9.81 10.06
CA PRO A 185 -11.39 8.86 11.17
C PRO A 185 -11.66 9.49 12.53
N PRO A 186 -11.06 10.64 12.92
CA PRO A 186 -11.38 11.26 14.21
C PRO A 186 -12.86 11.62 14.38
N ASP A 187 -13.50 12.16 13.34
CA ASP A 187 -14.92 12.51 13.38
C ASP A 187 -15.80 11.26 13.46
N LEU A 188 -15.42 10.19 12.76
CA LEU A 188 -16.09 8.89 12.83
C LEU A 188 -15.99 8.29 14.24
N PHE A 189 -14.84 8.39 14.88
CA PHE A 189 -14.66 7.91 16.25
C PHE A 189 -15.55 8.66 17.24
N ILE A 190 -15.63 9.98 17.12
CA ILE A 190 -16.53 10.80 17.96
C ILE A 190 -18.00 10.40 17.73
N ALA A 191 -18.40 10.22 16.48
CA ALA A 191 -19.78 9.82 16.14
C ALA A 191 -20.12 8.41 16.68
N MET A 192 -19.18 7.47 16.66
CA MET A 192 -19.33 6.16 17.29
C MET A 192 -19.50 6.28 18.80
N GLU A 193 -18.68 7.05 19.50
CA GLU A 193 -18.78 7.25 20.94
C GLU A 193 -20.11 7.87 21.36
N ARG A 194 -20.65 8.79 20.54
CA ARG A 194 -21.92 9.46 20.78
C ARG A 194 -23.16 8.62 20.40
N GLY A 195 -22.95 7.49 19.72
CA GLY A 195 -24.05 6.65 19.22
C GLY A 195 -24.80 7.26 18.03
N GLU A 196 -24.18 8.21 17.31
CA GLU A 196 -24.73 8.78 16.07
C GLU A 196 -24.65 7.76 14.92
N ILE A 197 -23.64 6.89 14.97
CA ILE A 197 -23.45 5.74 14.08
C ILE A 197 -23.12 4.50 14.91
N ASP A 198 -23.48 3.32 14.40
CA ASP A 198 -23.14 2.04 15.04
C ASP A 198 -21.67 1.73 14.89
N GLY A 199 -21.09 2.00 13.71
CA GLY A 199 -19.73 1.59 13.39
C GLY A 199 -19.18 2.15 12.08
N VAL A 200 -18.06 1.59 11.67
CA VAL A 200 -17.30 1.97 10.46
C VAL A 200 -16.72 0.73 9.80
N CYS A 201 -16.70 0.70 8.46
CA CYS A 201 -15.94 -0.24 7.66
C CYS A 201 -14.70 0.42 7.04
N GLY A 202 -13.73 -0.38 6.57
CA GLY A 202 -12.59 0.12 5.79
C GLY A 202 -11.53 0.87 6.61
N LEU A 203 -11.55 0.80 7.94
CA LEU A 203 -10.46 1.29 8.77
C LEU A 203 -9.34 0.26 8.81
N ASP A 204 -8.13 0.76 8.72
CA ASP A 204 -6.92 -0.03 8.78
C ASP A 204 -6.64 -0.50 10.21
N TRP A 205 -6.32 -1.80 10.38
CA TRP A 205 -6.09 -2.41 11.68
C TRP A 205 -4.88 -1.80 12.40
N SER A 206 -3.78 -1.54 11.70
CA SER A 206 -2.60 -0.93 12.30
C SER A 206 -2.86 0.52 12.73
N ALA A 207 -3.61 1.27 11.91
CA ALA A 207 -4.02 2.62 12.26
C ALA A 207 -4.94 2.66 13.48
N LEU A 208 -5.87 1.70 13.59
CA LEU A 208 -6.75 1.58 14.76
C LEU A 208 -5.93 1.27 16.03
N LYS A 209 -4.98 0.34 15.98
CA LYS A 209 -4.07 0.04 17.11
C LYS A 209 -3.29 1.28 17.56
N SER A 210 -2.84 2.09 16.61
CA SER A 210 -2.07 3.30 16.89
C SER A 210 -2.93 4.43 17.43
N GLN A 211 -4.12 4.67 16.83
CA GLN A 211 -4.96 5.82 17.15
C GLN A 211 -5.90 5.59 18.33
N GLN A 212 -6.37 4.35 18.54
CA GLN A 212 -7.36 3.99 19.56
C GLN A 212 -6.94 2.78 20.43
N PRO A 213 -5.71 2.76 20.97
CA PRO A 213 -5.22 1.63 21.77
C PRO A 213 -6.09 1.35 23.00
N GLU A 214 -6.68 2.41 23.60
CA GLU A 214 -7.53 2.31 24.75
C GLU A 214 -8.86 1.59 24.44
N TRP A 215 -9.43 1.82 23.27
CA TRP A 215 -10.65 1.12 22.88
C TRP A 215 -10.43 -0.39 22.74
N LEU A 216 -9.30 -0.79 22.22
CA LEU A 216 -8.93 -2.20 22.12
C LEU A 216 -8.69 -2.80 23.50
N ARG A 217 -7.91 -2.13 24.35
CA ARG A 217 -7.64 -2.58 25.73
C ARG A 217 -8.92 -2.71 26.57
N GLN A 218 -9.84 -1.76 26.43
CA GLN A 218 -11.11 -1.72 27.14
C GLN A 218 -12.23 -2.51 26.45
N ARG A 219 -11.94 -3.18 25.33
CA ARG A 219 -12.90 -3.96 24.54
C ARG A 219 -14.15 -3.16 24.15
N LYS A 220 -13.97 -1.89 23.77
CA LYS A 220 -15.06 -1.00 23.34
C LYS A 220 -15.54 -1.25 21.91
N LEU A 221 -14.91 -2.15 21.18
CA LEU A 221 -15.22 -2.45 19.79
C LEU A 221 -15.70 -3.89 19.62
N ASN A 222 -16.73 -4.08 18.81
CA ASN A 222 -17.09 -5.34 18.23
C ASN A 222 -16.43 -5.41 16.83
N LEU A 223 -15.42 -6.25 16.67
CA LEU A 223 -14.74 -6.47 15.39
C LEU A 223 -15.56 -7.48 14.58
N LEU A 224 -16.24 -7.02 13.54
CA LEU A 224 -17.23 -7.83 12.82
C LEU A 224 -16.60 -8.75 11.80
N VAL A 225 -15.65 -8.20 11.00
CA VAL A 225 -15.00 -8.92 9.90
C VAL A 225 -13.66 -8.26 9.56
N GLN A 226 -12.69 -9.06 9.17
CA GLN A 226 -11.41 -8.61 8.64
C GLN A 226 -11.37 -8.76 7.12
N ASP A 227 -11.11 -7.68 6.43
CA ASP A 227 -11.05 -7.63 4.97
C ASP A 227 -9.64 -7.96 4.51
N SER A 228 -9.36 -9.24 4.42
CA SER A 228 -8.07 -9.82 4.04
C SER A 228 -8.26 -11.08 3.20
N ILE A 229 -7.30 -11.35 2.31
CA ILE A 229 -7.30 -12.59 1.50
C ILE A 229 -7.12 -13.78 2.42
N GLU A 230 -6.09 -13.74 3.26
CA GLU A 230 -5.85 -14.71 4.32
C GLU A 230 -6.11 -14.07 5.67
N SER A 231 -6.51 -14.90 6.63
CA SER A 231 -6.78 -14.40 7.98
C SER A 231 -5.51 -13.86 8.64
N GLN A 232 -5.54 -12.62 9.07
CA GLN A 232 -4.44 -11.99 9.81
C GLN A 232 -4.36 -12.64 11.20
N PRO A 233 -3.16 -13.15 11.64
CA PRO A 233 -3.04 -13.99 12.83
C PRO A 233 -3.59 -13.37 14.13
N GLU A 234 -3.36 -12.08 14.35
CA GLU A 234 -3.83 -11.36 15.53
C GLU A 234 -5.36 -11.27 15.57
N LEU A 235 -5.98 -11.01 14.41
CA LEU A 235 -7.43 -10.94 14.27
C LEU A 235 -8.08 -12.33 14.32
N ALA A 236 -7.41 -13.34 13.78
CA ALA A 236 -7.82 -14.74 13.89
C ALA A 236 -7.87 -15.20 15.34
N ALA A 237 -6.86 -14.84 16.14
CA ALA A 237 -6.81 -15.13 17.57
C ALA A 237 -7.94 -14.46 18.36
N LEU A 238 -8.49 -13.34 17.86
CA LEU A 238 -9.66 -12.65 18.40
C LEU A 238 -10.99 -13.20 17.86
N GLY A 239 -10.94 -14.23 16.99
CA GLY A 239 -12.14 -14.84 16.39
C GLY A 239 -12.79 -14.01 15.28
N VAL A 240 -12.08 -13.01 14.72
CA VAL A 240 -12.62 -12.14 13.68
C VAL A 240 -12.60 -12.87 12.33
N PRO A 241 -13.78 -13.13 11.70
CA PRO A 241 -13.82 -13.87 10.45
C PRO A 241 -13.35 -13.04 9.26
N THR A 242 -12.98 -13.73 8.16
CA THR A 242 -12.83 -13.11 6.83
C THR A 242 -14.18 -13.05 6.12
N PRO A 243 -14.38 -12.20 5.10
CA PRO A 243 -15.68 -12.01 4.46
C PRO A 243 -16.09 -13.17 3.52
N TRP A 244 -15.18 -14.05 3.16
CA TRP A 244 -15.35 -14.99 2.06
C TRP A 244 -16.53 -15.94 2.21
N ARG A 245 -16.86 -16.34 3.43
CA ARG A 245 -18.02 -17.21 3.72
C ARG A 245 -19.37 -16.54 3.54
N TYR A 246 -19.38 -15.20 3.48
CA TYR A 246 -20.60 -14.41 3.36
C TYR A 246 -20.89 -13.95 1.92
N ILE A 247 -19.98 -14.15 1.00
CA ILE A 247 -20.13 -13.79 -0.41
C ILE A 247 -20.57 -15.05 -1.17
N ALA A 248 -21.82 -15.06 -1.65
CA ALA A 248 -22.39 -16.21 -2.32
C ALA A 248 -22.11 -16.24 -3.83
N ASP A 249 -22.05 -15.08 -4.47
CA ASP A 249 -21.84 -14.94 -5.92
C ASP A 249 -20.34 -14.98 -6.26
N ASP A 250 -19.97 -15.77 -7.28
CA ASP A 250 -18.57 -15.95 -7.65
C ASP A 250 -17.94 -14.67 -8.27
N ILE A 251 -18.72 -13.90 -9.04
CA ILE A 251 -18.23 -12.63 -9.61
C ILE A 251 -18.03 -11.60 -8.51
N ASP A 252 -18.90 -11.57 -7.50
CA ASP A 252 -18.72 -10.72 -6.32
C ASP A 252 -17.47 -11.12 -5.55
N ARG A 253 -17.24 -12.42 -5.39
CA ARG A 253 -16.04 -12.96 -4.74
C ARG A 253 -14.77 -12.53 -5.47
N GLU A 254 -14.75 -12.65 -6.80
CA GLU A 254 -13.61 -12.20 -7.61
C GLU A 254 -13.41 -10.70 -7.55
N ALA A 255 -14.48 -9.90 -7.63
CA ALA A 255 -14.42 -8.44 -7.55
C ALA A 255 -13.92 -7.95 -6.18
N VAL A 256 -14.41 -8.53 -5.09
CA VAL A 256 -13.95 -8.23 -3.73
C VAL A 256 -12.51 -8.69 -3.53
N ALA A 257 -12.13 -9.87 -4.03
CA ALA A 257 -10.76 -10.38 -3.95
C ALA A 257 -9.78 -9.45 -4.68
N LEU A 258 -10.15 -8.94 -5.86
CA LEU A 258 -9.36 -7.95 -6.59
C LEU A 258 -9.11 -6.70 -5.75
N MET A 259 -10.13 -6.13 -5.13
CA MET A 259 -10.01 -4.94 -4.28
C MET A 259 -9.20 -5.22 -3.01
N VAL A 260 -9.49 -6.29 -2.30
CA VAL A 260 -8.85 -6.64 -1.04
C VAL A 260 -7.37 -6.96 -1.24
N SER A 261 -7.01 -7.80 -2.23
CA SER A 261 -5.61 -8.14 -2.52
C SER A 261 -4.81 -6.90 -2.91
N PHE A 262 -5.41 -6.03 -3.72
CA PHE A 262 -4.78 -4.77 -4.11
C PHE A 262 -4.53 -3.87 -2.91
N GLN A 263 -5.53 -3.66 -2.05
CA GLN A 263 -5.40 -2.84 -0.86
C GLN A 263 -4.36 -3.41 0.12
N GLN A 264 -4.30 -4.73 0.28
CA GLN A 264 -3.30 -5.38 1.13
C GLN A 264 -1.87 -5.17 0.60
N ALA A 265 -1.66 -5.36 -0.70
CA ALA A 265 -0.34 -5.14 -1.32
C ALA A 265 0.09 -3.66 -1.26
N PHE A 266 -0.86 -2.75 -1.25
CA PHE A 266 -0.61 -1.31 -1.22
C PHE A 266 -0.76 -0.67 0.15
N GLY A 267 -0.72 -1.41 1.23
CA GLY A 267 -0.81 -0.83 2.58
C GLY A 267 0.11 0.39 2.73
N LYS A 268 1.40 0.22 2.46
CA LYS A 268 2.40 1.32 2.38
C LYS A 268 3.43 0.98 1.28
N ALA A 269 3.03 1.09 0.02
CA ALA A 269 3.89 0.81 -1.12
C ALA A 269 4.77 2.00 -1.51
N TYR A 270 5.96 1.69 -2.05
CA TYR A 270 6.97 2.63 -2.52
C TYR A 270 7.29 2.37 -3.98
N LEU A 271 7.30 3.45 -4.78
CA LEU A 271 7.42 3.37 -6.23
C LEU A 271 8.50 4.34 -6.74
N ALA A 272 9.07 3.99 -7.89
CA ALA A 272 9.92 4.86 -8.69
C ALA A 272 9.26 5.14 -10.06
N PRO A 273 9.65 6.22 -10.74
CA PRO A 273 9.10 6.54 -12.06
C PRO A 273 9.49 5.49 -13.11
N PRO A 274 8.70 5.34 -14.18
CA PRO A 274 9.10 4.48 -15.30
C PRO A 274 10.36 5.00 -15.98
N GLY A 275 11.23 4.08 -16.38
CA GLY A 275 12.46 4.42 -17.13
C GLY A 275 13.70 4.66 -16.26
N VAL A 276 13.61 4.44 -14.93
CA VAL A 276 14.83 4.38 -14.08
C VAL A 276 15.67 3.16 -14.50
N PRO A 277 17.00 3.28 -14.63
CA PRO A 277 17.85 2.16 -14.99
C PRO A 277 17.77 0.99 -14.00
N ALA A 278 17.88 -0.23 -14.50
CA ALA A 278 17.69 -1.46 -13.71
C ALA A 278 18.63 -1.57 -12.50
N GLU A 279 19.87 -1.08 -12.60
CA GLU A 279 20.83 -1.10 -11.50
C GLU A 279 20.38 -0.22 -10.31
N GLN A 280 19.83 0.97 -10.58
CA GLN A 280 19.31 1.85 -9.54
C GLN A 280 18.07 1.22 -8.88
N ILE A 281 17.17 0.59 -9.65
CA ILE A 281 16.02 -0.12 -9.10
C ILE A 281 16.46 -1.28 -8.21
N LYS A 282 17.43 -2.09 -8.66
CA LYS A 282 17.99 -3.17 -7.86
C LYS A 282 18.62 -2.65 -6.57
N THR A 283 19.37 -1.56 -6.64
CA THR A 283 19.98 -0.91 -5.47
C THR A 283 18.91 -0.46 -4.49
N LEU A 284 17.86 0.23 -4.94
CA LEU A 284 16.77 0.69 -4.10
C LEU A 284 15.99 -0.47 -3.49
N ARG A 285 15.64 -1.51 -4.26
CA ARG A 285 14.95 -2.71 -3.75
C ARG A 285 15.75 -3.40 -2.65
N ASN A 286 17.05 -3.58 -2.86
CA ASN A 286 17.95 -4.16 -1.84
C ASN A 286 18.01 -3.28 -0.59
N ALA A 287 18.06 -1.97 -0.74
CA ALA A 287 18.07 -1.03 0.38
C ALA A 287 16.76 -1.10 1.18
N PHE A 288 15.60 -1.16 0.49
CA PHE A 288 14.31 -1.35 1.16
C PHE A 288 14.22 -2.71 1.86
N ALA A 289 14.67 -3.79 1.24
CA ALA A 289 14.69 -5.12 1.83
C ALA A 289 15.55 -5.17 3.11
N GLY A 290 16.66 -4.42 3.15
CA GLY A 290 17.52 -4.28 4.32
C GLY A 290 16.89 -3.40 5.40
N VAL A 291 16.46 -2.19 5.05
CA VAL A 291 15.96 -1.23 6.03
C VAL A 291 14.67 -1.68 6.72
N LEU A 292 13.77 -2.38 6.01
CA LEU A 292 12.51 -2.89 6.60
C LEU A 292 12.70 -4.05 7.58
N ARG A 293 13.91 -4.59 7.67
CA ARG A 293 14.32 -5.61 8.66
C ARG A 293 15.33 -5.09 9.67
N ASP A 294 15.67 -3.82 9.59
CA ASP A 294 16.67 -3.20 10.44
C ASP A 294 16.16 -3.03 11.88
N PRO A 295 16.89 -3.55 12.88
CA PRO A 295 16.48 -3.46 14.29
C PRO A 295 16.24 -2.03 14.79
N GLU A 296 17.00 -1.04 14.29
CA GLU A 296 16.82 0.35 14.70
C GLU A 296 15.54 0.94 14.12
N LEU A 297 15.22 0.63 12.85
CA LEU A 297 13.94 1.03 12.26
C LEU A 297 12.78 0.39 12.99
N LEU A 298 12.86 -0.92 13.29
CA LEU A 298 11.81 -1.66 14.00
C LEU A 298 11.59 -1.11 15.42
N ALA A 299 12.65 -0.77 16.15
CA ALA A 299 12.55 -0.13 17.46
C ALA A 299 11.92 1.26 17.41
N ASP A 300 12.21 2.05 16.37
CA ASP A 300 11.55 3.35 16.18
C ASP A 300 10.09 3.20 15.74
N ALA A 301 9.76 2.19 14.93
CA ALA A 301 8.39 1.85 14.56
C ALA A 301 7.55 1.48 15.78
N GLU A 302 8.09 0.65 16.70
CA GLU A 302 7.44 0.27 17.94
C GLU A 302 7.11 1.49 18.81
N LYS A 303 8.05 2.44 18.98
CA LYS A 303 7.81 3.70 19.70
C LYS A 303 6.66 4.52 19.08
N LEU A 304 6.52 4.48 17.77
CA LEU A 304 5.44 5.14 17.03
C LEU A 304 4.16 4.29 16.97
N ARG A 305 4.18 3.07 17.49
CA ARG A 305 3.09 2.08 17.39
C ARG A 305 2.71 1.78 15.94
N ILE A 306 3.71 1.69 15.08
CA ILE A 306 3.58 1.41 13.65
C ILE A 306 4.02 -0.04 13.41
N GLU A 307 3.20 -0.79 12.69
CA GLU A 307 3.55 -2.13 12.24
C GLU A 307 4.43 -2.07 10.99
N ILE A 308 5.48 -2.89 10.95
CA ILE A 308 6.31 -3.09 9.76
C ILE A 308 6.16 -4.54 9.29
N ALA A 309 5.57 -4.71 8.10
CA ALA A 309 5.45 -5.99 7.41
C ALA A 309 6.02 -5.82 5.99
N ALA A 310 7.25 -6.27 5.82
CA ALA A 310 8.00 -6.07 4.57
C ALA A 310 7.41 -6.89 3.42
N GLN A 311 7.18 -6.23 2.27
CA GLN A 311 6.80 -6.84 1.00
C GLN A 311 7.83 -6.46 -0.06
N SER A 312 8.11 -7.35 -1.01
CA SER A 312 8.99 -7.04 -2.14
C SER A 312 8.27 -6.20 -3.20
N GLY A 313 9.04 -5.40 -3.94
CA GLY A 313 8.50 -4.64 -5.06
C GLY A 313 7.95 -5.53 -6.18
N GLU A 314 8.54 -6.72 -6.34
CA GLU A 314 8.10 -7.73 -7.31
C GLU A 314 6.72 -8.32 -6.97
N GLU A 315 6.45 -8.54 -5.68
CA GLU A 315 5.11 -8.98 -5.22
C GLU A 315 4.06 -7.93 -5.52
N ILE A 316 4.32 -6.68 -5.19
CA ILE A 316 3.42 -5.56 -5.47
C ILE A 316 3.20 -5.39 -6.97
N GLN A 317 4.28 -5.47 -7.77
CA GLN A 317 4.21 -5.40 -9.23
C GLN A 317 3.24 -6.44 -9.80
N ARG A 318 3.38 -7.71 -9.36
CA ARG A 318 2.48 -8.80 -9.80
C ARG A 318 1.01 -8.54 -9.45
N VAL A 319 0.74 -7.99 -8.26
CA VAL A 319 -0.64 -7.65 -7.86
C VAL A 319 -1.22 -6.55 -8.74
N VAL A 320 -0.42 -5.53 -9.09
CA VAL A 320 -0.85 -4.47 -10.02
C VAL A 320 -1.13 -5.04 -11.41
N GLU A 321 -0.21 -5.83 -11.95
CA GLU A 321 -0.35 -6.46 -13.26
C GLU A 321 -1.59 -7.36 -13.30
N ALA A 322 -1.82 -8.16 -12.26
CA ALA A 322 -3.00 -9.00 -12.15
C ALA A 322 -4.30 -8.18 -12.08
N ALA A 323 -4.30 -7.07 -11.32
CA ALA A 323 -5.45 -6.19 -11.23
C ALA A 323 -5.81 -5.56 -12.58
N TYR A 324 -4.82 -5.11 -13.34
CA TYR A 324 -5.02 -4.52 -14.66
C TYR A 324 -5.28 -5.53 -15.78
N ALA A 325 -4.98 -6.81 -15.55
CA ALA A 325 -5.33 -7.93 -16.43
C ALA A 325 -6.66 -8.60 -16.04
N ALA A 326 -7.35 -8.14 -15.01
CA ALA A 326 -8.59 -8.72 -14.54
C ALA A 326 -9.67 -8.70 -15.63
N PRO A 327 -10.54 -9.72 -15.71
CA PRO A 327 -11.64 -9.76 -16.68
C PRO A 327 -12.55 -8.55 -16.55
N ARG A 328 -12.99 -8.02 -17.70
CA ARG A 328 -13.81 -6.80 -17.75
C ARG A 328 -15.09 -6.90 -16.90
N ASN A 329 -15.74 -8.05 -16.90
CA ASN A 329 -16.95 -8.28 -16.09
C ASN A 329 -16.67 -8.17 -14.59
N VAL A 330 -15.48 -8.62 -14.11
CA VAL A 330 -15.05 -8.50 -12.71
C VAL A 330 -14.83 -7.03 -12.35
N VAL A 331 -14.14 -6.28 -13.22
CA VAL A 331 -13.90 -4.83 -13.02
C VAL A 331 -15.23 -4.04 -13.02
N GLU A 332 -16.13 -4.33 -13.97
CA GLU A 332 -17.45 -3.67 -14.02
C GLU A 332 -18.30 -4.05 -12.80
N ARG A 333 -18.17 -5.28 -12.29
CA ARG A 333 -18.84 -5.66 -11.05
C ARG A 333 -18.25 -4.93 -9.85
N LEU A 334 -16.92 -4.83 -9.76
CA LEU A 334 -16.25 -4.05 -8.71
C LEU A 334 -16.75 -2.60 -8.69
N LYS A 335 -16.80 -1.94 -9.84
CA LYS A 335 -17.36 -0.58 -9.95
C LYS A 335 -18.76 -0.50 -9.33
N LYS A 336 -19.65 -1.44 -9.66
CA LYS A 336 -21.03 -1.45 -9.15
C LYS A 336 -21.15 -1.69 -7.65
N ILE A 337 -20.32 -2.59 -7.08
CA ILE A 337 -20.43 -2.91 -5.65
C ILE A 337 -19.79 -1.85 -4.74
N VAL A 338 -18.89 -1.01 -5.25
CA VAL A 338 -18.32 0.11 -4.49
C VAL A 338 -19.10 1.42 -4.67
N GLU A 339 -20.05 1.46 -5.61
CA GLU A 339 -20.99 2.57 -5.72
C GLU A 339 -21.95 2.62 -4.51
N PRO A 340 -22.44 3.82 -4.15
CA PRO A 340 -23.26 3.99 -2.96
C PRO A 340 -24.64 3.34 -3.04
#